data_b1d935461b6cf6761674e8d45a0cd45b
#
_entry.id   b1d935461b6cf6761674e8d45a0cd45b
#
_cell.length_a   1.000
_cell.length_b   1.000
_cell.length_c   1.000
_cell.angle_alpha   90.00
_cell.angle_beta   90.00
_cell.angle_gamma   90.00
#
_symmetry.space_group_name_H-M   'P 1'
#
loop_
_entity.id
_entity.type
_entity.pdbx_description
1 polymer ?
#
loop_
_entity_poly.entity_id
_entity_poly.type
_entity_poly.pdbx_seq_one_letter_code
_entity_poly.pdbx_strand_id
1 'polypeptide(L)'
;MTVVEMENRMVPRMMNDVSGNMIKSWCEKKGVTVHTSTRAESIEQLGGGKLRVSLSTGQSVDADLVISATGVAPNMGFLADSGLRTDQGIVVNDYLQTSDADIYAAGDVCQGKDFNTGEYSVQAIQPTAVEHAKVAASNMVRGHRSEHVGNLNMNVLDTIGLVSASFGMWMGVPGGDSSELVNEEEHKYLNLQFKDDVLVGASSLGLTQHVGVLRGLIQSETRLGPWKERLKKDPMRIMEAYLACSQSQVSAA
;
A
#
# COMPACT_ATOMS: atom_id res chain seq x y z
N MET A 1 1.90 20.76 15.43
CA MET A 1 1.30 20.12 14.23
C MET A 1 0.09 19.32 14.68
N THR A 2 -1.01 19.38 13.92
CA THR A 2 -2.22 18.60 14.19
C THR A 2 -2.54 17.76 12.95
N VAL A 3 -2.88 16.50 13.15
CA VAL A 3 -3.34 15.56 12.13
C VAL A 3 -4.81 15.23 12.41
N VAL A 4 -5.63 15.27 11.36
CA VAL A 4 -7.05 14.89 11.41
C VAL A 4 -7.26 13.73 10.45
N GLU A 5 -7.68 12.58 10.98
CA GLU A 5 -7.93 11.34 10.24
C GLU A 5 -9.39 10.91 10.44
N MET A 6 -10.07 10.66 9.35
CA MET A 6 -11.48 10.28 9.35
C MET A 6 -11.70 8.86 9.91
N GLU A 7 -10.77 7.97 9.65
CA GLU A 7 -10.81 6.61 10.13
C GLU A 7 -10.39 6.50 11.61
N ASN A 8 -10.64 5.35 12.21
CA ASN A 8 -10.39 5.10 13.63
C ASN A 8 -8.90 4.99 14.00
N ARG A 9 -7.99 4.99 13.02
CA ARG A 9 -6.55 4.78 13.19
C ARG A 9 -5.74 5.56 12.17
N MET A 10 -4.44 5.69 12.45
CA MET A 10 -3.49 6.26 11.48
C MET A 10 -3.24 5.31 10.31
N VAL A 11 -3.05 5.88 9.12
CA VAL A 11 -2.72 5.19 7.86
C VAL A 11 -3.58 3.94 7.57
N PRO A 12 -4.91 4.05 7.58
CA PRO A 12 -5.83 2.92 7.54
C PRO A 12 -5.74 2.07 6.27
N ARG A 13 -5.17 2.63 5.18
CA ARG A 13 -4.98 1.93 3.90
C ARG A 13 -3.78 0.97 3.90
N MET A 14 -2.97 0.95 4.96
CA MET A 14 -1.78 0.10 5.02
C MET A 14 -1.54 -0.55 6.39
N MET A 15 -2.29 -0.17 7.41
CA MET A 15 -2.12 -0.66 8.78
C MET A 15 -3.45 -1.03 9.41
N ASN A 16 -3.45 -2.12 10.20
CA ASN A 16 -4.59 -2.51 11.02
C ASN A 16 -4.75 -1.63 12.27
N ASP A 17 -5.73 -1.93 13.11
CA ASP A 17 -6.02 -1.13 14.30
C ASP A 17 -4.84 -1.11 15.29
N VAL A 18 -4.15 -2.24 15.49
CA VAL A 18 -3.00 -2.33 16.41
C VAL A 18 -1.87 -1.44 15.93
N SER A 19 -1.37 -1.68 14.74
CA SER A 19 -0.22 -0.95 14.19
C SER A 19 -0.54 0.52 13.90
N GLY A 20 -1.77 0.84 13.47
CA GLY A 20 -2.21 2.22 13.26
C GLY A 20 -2.29 3.02 14.57
N ASN A 21 -2.74 2.40 15.68
CA ASN A 21 -2.74 3.02 17.00
C ASN A 21 -1.32 3.17 17.57
N MET A 22 -0.41 2.24 17.27
CA MET A 22 1.02 2.39 17.62
C MET A 22 1.64 3.61 16.89
N ILE A 23 1.29 3.85 15.62
CA ILE A 23 1.72 5.05 14.89
C ILE A 23 1.14 6.31 15.53
N LYS A 24 -0.13 6.29 15.93
CA LYS A 24 -0.76 7.41 16.65
C LYS A 24 0.02 7.73 17.94
N SER A 25 0.25 6.73 18.79
CA SER A 25 1.03 6.87 20.02
C SER A 25 2.44 7.42 19.78
N TRP A 26 3.10 6.97 18.70
CA TRP A 26 4.40 7.50 18.29
C TRP A 26 4.33 8.99 17.93
N CYS A 27 3.35 9.39 17.12
CA CYS A 27 3.15 10.79 16.73
C CYS A 27 2.89 11.68 17.96
N GLU A 28 2.04 11.24 18.88
CA GLU A 28 1.72 11.96 20.10
C GLU A 28 2.94 12.11 21.02
N LYS A 29 3.78 11.07 21.17
CA LYS A 29 5.08 11.14 21.86
C LYS A 29 6.05 12.13 21.20
N LYS A 30 5.91 12.42 19.91
CA LYS A 30 6.70 13.42 19.17
C LYS A 30 6.06 14.82 19.17
N GLY A 31 4.99 15.03 19.96
CA GLY A 31 4.33 16.32 20.11
C GLY A 31 3.35 16.67 18.98
N VAL A 32 2.88 15.68 18.22
CA VAL A 32 1.82 15.84 17.23
C VAL A 32 0.48 15.57 17.89
N THR A 33 -0.48 16.48 17.73
CA THR A 33 -1.87 16.21 18.13
C THR A 33 -2.55 15.40 17.05
N VAL A 34 -3.15 14.26 17.41
CA VAL A 34 -3.81 13.36 16.45
C VAL A 34 -5.28 13.16 16.80
N HIS A 35 -6.16 13.56 15.89
CA HIS A 35 -7.60 13.31 15.96
C HIS A 35 -7.94 12.20 14.98
N THR A 36 -8.26 10.99 15.46
CA THR A 36 -8.84 9.88 14.68
C THR A 36 -10.36 9.89 14.80
N SER A 37 -11.07 9.19 13.93
CA SER A 37 -12.55 9.20 13.82
C SER A 37 -13.12 10.63 13.72
N THR A 38 -12.38 11.53 13.08
CA THR A 38 -12.67 12.96 13.02
C THR A 38 -12.52 13.48 11.60
N ARG A 39 -13.49 14.29 11.14
CA ARG A 39 -13.43 14.95 9.84
C ARG A 39 -13.24 16.45 10.01
N ALA A 40 -12.49 17.06 9.07
CA ALA A 40 -12.52 18.50 8.87
C ALA A 40 -13.81 18.84 8.08
N GLU A 41 -14.66 19.69 8.63
CA GLU A 41 -15.95 20.05 8.04
C GLU A 41 -15.89 21.36 7.26
N SER A 42 -15.15 22.34 7.78
CA SER A 42 -14.95 23.62 7.12
C SER A 42 -13.59 24.22 7.42
N ILE A 43 -13.14 25.11 6.54
CA ILE A 43 -11.94 25.93 6.73
C ILE A 43 -12.36 27.38 6.50
N GLU A 44 -12.15 28.22 7.50
CA GLU A 44 -12.46 29.64 7.47
C GLU A 44 -11.18 30.46 7.59
N GLN A 45 -11.11 31.55 6.83
CA GLN A 45 -10.02 32.51 6.94
C GLN A 45 -10.28 33.46 8.08
N LEU A 46 -9.34 33.54 9.02
CA LEU A 46 -9.34 34.50 10.11
C LEU A 46 -8.50 35.76 9.75
N GLY A 47 -8.62 36.79 10.57
CA GLY A 47 -7.72 37.95 10.46
C GLY A 47 -6.26 37.56 10.66
N GLY A 48 -5.32 38.28 10.02
CA GLY A 48 -3.90 38.06 10.16
C GLY A 48 -3.33 36.84 9.42
N GLY A 49 -4.07 36.30 8.44
CA GLY A 49 -3.62 35.19 7.60
C GLY A 49 -3.79 33.81 8.25
N LYS A 50 -4.43 33.71 9.42
CA LYS A 50 -4.73 32.44 10.08
C LYS A 50 -5.96 31.77 9.51
N LEU A 51 -6.02 30.46 9.66
CA LEU A 51 -7.12 29.60 9.25
C LEU A 51 -7.73 28.93 10.47
N ARG A 52 -9.04 28.76 10.48
CA ARG A 52 -9.77 27.94 11.45
C ARG A 52 -10.38 26.74 10.78
N VAL A 53 -10.04 25.57 11.26
CA VAL A 53 -10.60 24.27 10.80
C VAL A 53 -11.63 23.80 11.83
N SER A 54 -12.90 23.71 11.41
CA SER A 54 -13.95 23.12 12.23
C SER A 54 -13.96 21.60 12.06
N LEU A 55 -14.06 20.89 13.19
CA LEU A 55 -14.03 19.42 13.24
C LEU A 55 -15.42 18.85 13.54
N SER A 56 -15.68 17.63 13.03
CA SER A 56 -16.94 16.91 13.26
C SER A 56 -17.25 16.61 14.73
N THR A 57 -16.27 16.78 15.60
CA THR A 57 -16.42 16.67 17.06
C THR A 57 -16.96 17.94 17.73
N GLY A 58 -17.20 19.01 16.95
CA GLY A 58 -17.57 20.34 17.45
C GLY A 58 -16.38 21.17 17.93
N GLN A 59 -15.17 20.64 17.90
CA GLN A 59 -13.93 21.38 18.20
C GLN A 59 -13.46 22.18 16.99
N SER A 60 -12.54 23.10 17.17
CA SER A 60 -11.84 23.79 16.09
C SER A 60 -10.34 23.86 16.35
N VAL A 61 -9.57 23.94 15.27
CA VAL A 61 -8.11 24.08 15.28
C VAL A 61 -7.73 25.32 14.48
N ASP A 62 -7.00 26.25 15.10
CA ASP A 62 -6.42 27.40 14.40
C ASP A 62 -5.03 27.04 13.88
N ALA A 63 -4.73 27.39 12.62
CA ALA A 63 -3.49 27.03 11.95
C ALA A 63 -3.01 28.16 11.03
N ASP A 64 -1.71 28.20 10.78
CA ASP A 64 -1.10 29.09 9.78
C ASP A 64 -1.12 28.48 8.37
N LEU A 65 -1.19 27.13 8.29
CA LEU A 65 -1.24 26.36 7.06
C LEU A 65 -2.12 25.13 7.26
N VAL A 66 -2.96 24.84 6.28
CA VAL A 66 -3.70 23.57 6.19
C VAL A 66 -3.26 22.82 4.94
N ILE A 67 -2.89 21.56 5.13
CA ILE A 67 -2.51 20.65 4.03
C ILE A 67 -3.60 19.58 3.89
N SER A 68 -4.25 19.54 2.73
CA SER A 68 -5.18 18.47 2.39
C SER A 68 -4.43 17.30 1.77
N ALA A 69 -4.48 16.14 2.45
CA ALA A 69 -3.89 14.87 1.99
C ALA A 69 -4.96 13.76 1.99
N THR A 70 -6.15 14.08 1.52
CA THR A 70 -7.37 13.27 1.61
C THR A 70 -7.50 12.19 0.53
N GLY A 71 -6.44 11.93 -0.20
CA GLY A 71 -6.38 10.97 -1.30
C GLY A 71 -6.35 11.63 -2.67
N VAL A 72 -6.27 10.79 -3.70
CA VAL A 72 -6.18 11.20 -5.10
C VAL A 72 -7.20 10.44 -5.95
N ALA A 73 -7.60 11.03 -7.06
CA ALA A 73 -8.37 10.39 -8.11
C ALA A 73 -7.67 10.61 -9.45
N PRO A 74 -7.75 9.64 -10.38
CA PRO A 74 -7.23 9.81 -11.73
C PRO A 74 -7.82 11.04 -12.41
N ASN A 75 -6.94 11.89 -12.95
CA ASN A 75 -7.40 13.03 -13.76
C ASN A 75 -7.65 12.57 -15.20
N MET A 76 -8.91 12.29 -15.53
CA MET A 76 -9.32 11.79 -16.84
C MET A 76 -10.07 12.83 -17.68
N GLY A 77 -10.16 14.09 -17.22
CA GLY A 77 -10.91 15.13 -17.92
C GLY A 77 -10.43 15.39 -19.36
N PHE A 78 -9.15 15.14 -19.66
CA PHE A 78 -8.58 15.29 -21.00
C PHE A 78 -9.03 14.21 -22.00
N LEU A 79 -9.72 13.16 -21.53
CA LEU A 79 -10.23 12.06 -22.33
C LEU A 79 -11.67 12.27 -22.79
N ALA A 80 -12.30 13.40 -22.45
CA ALA A 80 -13.63 13.71 -22.94
C ALA A 80 -13.67 13.57 -24.45
N ASP A 81 -14.65 12.84 -24.97
CA ASP A 81 -14.85 12.58 -26.41
C ASP A 81 -13.76 11.72 -27.10
N SER A 82 -12.80 11.15 -26.36
CA SER A 82 -11.77 10.27 -26.95
C SER A 82 -12.29 8.90 -27.39
N GLY A 83 -13.43 8.46 -26.85
CA GLY A 83 -13.95 7.11 -27.07
C GLY A 83 -13.21 6.00 -26.32
N LEU A 84 -12.19 6.31 -25.53
CA LEU A 84 -11.47 5.32 -24.72
C LEU A 84 -12.35 4.79 -23.58
N ARG A 85 -12.22 3.48 -23.31
CA ARG A 85 -12.92 2.88 -22.17
C ARG A 85 -12.28 3.28 -20.86
N THR A 86 -13.07 3.91 -20.00
CA THR A 86 -12.68 4.34 -18.65
C THR A 86 -13.67 3.80 -17.61
N ASP A 87 -13.19 3.63 -16.38
CA ASP A 87 -13.99 3.32 -15.18
C ASP A 87 -13.38 4.10 -14.01
N GLN A 88 -12.67 3.46 -13.07
CA GLN A 88 -11.91 4.16 -12.04
C GLN A 88 -10.66 4.86 -12.60
N GLY A 89 -10.15 4.38 -13.73
CA GLY A 89 -9.04 4.88 -14.50
C GLY A 89 -9.20 4.54 -15.97
N ILE A 90 -8.16 4.73 -16.77
CA ILE A 90 -8.12 4.25 -18.14
C ILE A 90 -7.96 2.73 -18.11
N VAL A 91 -8.96 2.01 -18.61
CA VAL A 91 -8.95 0.54 -18.62
C VAL A 91 -7.95 0.04 -19.66
N VAL A 92 -7.03 -0.83 -19.22
CA VAL A 92 -6.03 -1.45 -20.08
C VAL A 92 -6.09 -2.97 -20.02
N ASN A 93 -5.48 -3.63 -21.00
CA ASN A 93 -5.22 -5.07 -20.98
C ASN A 93 -3.86 -5.39 -20.32
N ASP A 94 -3.47 -6.68 -20.31
CA ASP A 94 -2.20 -7.14 -19.73
C ASP A 94 -0.95 -6.60 -20.47
N TYR A 95 -1.10 -5.95 -21.61
CA TYR A 95 -0.02 -5.28 -22.33
C TYR A 95 0.00 -3.77 -22.12
N LEU A 96 -0.83 -3.26 -21.20
CA LEU A 96 -1.07 -1.83 -20.91
C LEU A 96 -1.63 -1.04 -22.11
N GLN A 97 -2.24 -1.72 -23.06
CA GLN A 97 -2.93 -1.15 -24.20
C GLN A 97 -4.38 -0.82 -23.80
N THR A 98 -4.87 0.31 -24.22
CA THR A 98 -6.25 0.77 -23.99
C THR A 98 -7.25 0.06 -24.90
N SER A 99 -8.49 0.56 -24.95
CA SER A 99 -9.49 0.11 -25.93
C SER A 99 -9.15 0.51 -27.38
N ASP A 100 -8.22 1.43 -27.58
CA ASP A 100 -7.63 1.77 -28.87
C ASP A 100 -6.26 1.08 -29.00
N ALA A 101 -6.03 0.40 -30.14
CA ALA A 101 -4.84 -0.41 -30.36
C ALA A 101 -3.54 0.40 -30.45
N ASP A 102 -3.62 1.67 -30.74
CA ASP A 102 -2.46 2.56 -30.90
C ASP A 102 -2.17 3.37 -29.61
N ILE A 103 -3.00 3.22 -28.57
CA ILE A 103 -2.91 4.00 -27.34
C ILE A 103 -2.62 3.11 -26.14
N TYR A 104 -1.62 3.50 -25.35
CA TYR A 104 -1.23 2.85 -24.10
C TYR A 104 -1.45 3.79 -22.92
N ALA A 105 -1.72 3.24 -21.73
CA ALA A 105 -1.82 4.01 -20.50
C ALA A 105 -0.96 3.41 -19.38
N ALA A 106 -0.39 4.26 -18.55
CA ALA A 106 0.52 3.87 -17.48
C ALA A 106 0.41 4.82 -16.27
N GLY A 107 0.75 4.33 -15.09
CA GLY A 107 0.80 5.12 -13.85
C GLY A 107 -0.57 5.39 -13.23
N ASP A 108 -0.69 6.49 -12.50
CA ASP A 108 -1.82 6.82 -11.61
C ASP A 108 -3.17 6.96 -12.34
N VAL A 109 -3.14 7.20 -13.64
CA VAL A 109 -4.35 7.29 -14.47
C VAL A 109 -4.82 5.93 -14.98
N CYS A 110 -3.97 4.90 -14.87
CA CYS A 110 -4.19 3.58 -15.45
C CYS A 110 -4.91 2.65 -14.46
N GLN A 111 -5.94 1.96 -14.96
CA GLN A 111 -6.59 0.86 -14.24
C GLN A 111 -6.01 -0.45 -14.74
N GLY A 112 -4.89 -0.84 -14.09
CA GLY A 112 -4.11 -2.03 -14.41
C GLY A 112 -4.42 -3.20 -13.48
N LYS A 113 -3.82 -4.36 -13.78
CA LYS A 113 -4.01 -5.59 -13.04
C LYS A 113 -3.35 -5.56 -11.66
N ASP A 114 -4.04 -6.02 -10.65
CA ASP A 114 -3.49 -6.29 -9.31
C ASP A 114 -2.89 -7.69 -9.27
N PHE A 115 -1.68 -7.83 -8.75
CA PHE A 115 -0.93 -9.10 -8.71
C PHE A 115 -1.63 -10.18 -7.87
N ASN A 116 -2.17 -9.81 -6.72
CA ASN A 116 -2.73 -10.79 -5.78
C ASN A 116 -4.16 -11.22 -6.11
N THR A 117 -4.96 -10.29 -6.67
CA THR A 117 -6.38 -10.54 -6.93
C THR A 117 -6.67 -10.89 -8.38
N GLY A 118 -5.80 -10.48 -9.31
CA GLY A 118 -6.04 -10.54 -10.74
C GLY A 118 -7.07 -9.51 -11.25
N GLU A 119 -7.69 -8.74 -10.35
CA GLU A 119 -8.66 -7.70 -10.68
C GLU A 119 -7.96 -6.44 -11.20
N TYR A 120 -8.69 -5.63 -11.96
CA TYR A 120 -8.15 -4.39 -12.51
C TYR A 120 -8.55 -3.21 -11.61
N SER A 121 -7.56 -2.50 -11.11
CA SER A 121 -7.73 -1.37 -10.18
C SER A 121 -6.70 -0.26 -10.43
N VAL A 122 -6.96 0.92 -9.89
CA VAL A 122 -5.98 2.01 -9.86
C VAL A 122 -5.10 1.86 -8.65
N GLN A 123 -3.79 1.73 -8.88
CA GLN A 123 -2.77 1.68 -7.84
C GLN A 123 -1.84 2.88 -8.01
N ALA A 124 -2.24 4.04 -7.46
CA ALA A 124 -1.54 5.31 -7.62
C ALA A 124 -0.31 5.39 -6.71
N ILE A 125 0.73 4.65 -7.06
CA ILE A 125 2.04 4.65 -6.39
C ILE A 125 3.17 4.66 -7.43
N GLN A 126 4.27 5.30 -7.09
CA GLN A 126 5.42 5.45 -7.98
C GLN A 126 6.00 4.12 -8.53
N PRO A 127 6.16 3.04 -7.74
CA PRO A 127 6.63 1.76 -8.29
C PRO A 127 5.73 1.20 -9.38
N THR A 128 4.40 1.28 -9.22
CA THR A 128 3.41 0.88 -10.22
C THR A 128 3.58 1.69 -11.51
N ALA A 129 3.71 3.02 -11.39
CA ALA A 129 3.90 3.89 -12.55
C ALA A 129 5.16 3.52 -13.34
N VAL A 130 6.26 3.19 -12.65
CA VAL A 130 7.52 2.78 -13.28
C VAL A 130 7.40 1.41 -13.98
N GLU A 131 6.73 0.44 -13.37
CA GLU A 131 6.49 -0.87 -13.98
C GLU A 131 5.57 -0.75 -15.20
N HIS A 132 4.46 -0.05 -15.08
CA HIS A 132 3.55 0.23 -16.19
C HIS A 132 4.29 0.89 -17.36
N ALA A 133 5.09 1.93 -17.09
CA ALA A 133 5.83 2.65 -18.12
C ALA A 133 6.81 1.73 -18.89
N LYS A 134 7.51 0.84 -18.20
CA LYS A 134 8.44 -0.12 -18.82
C LYS A 134 7.72 -1.09 -19.76
N VAL A 135 6.60 -1.66 -19.29
CA VAL A 135 5.79 -2.60 -20.08
C VAL A 135 5.16 -1.89 -21.29
N ALA A 136 4.52 -0.73 -21.06
CA ALA A 136 3.93 0.05 -22.14
C ALA A 136 4.96 0.45 -23.20
N ALA A 137 6.09 1.02 -22.80
CA ALA A 137 7.16 1.43 -23.72
C ALA A 137 7.73 0.24 -24.52
N SER A 138 7.91 -0.92 -23.88
CA SER A 138 8.35 -2.14 -24.57
C SER A 138 7.35 -2.56 -25.66
N ASN A 139 6.05 -2.51 -25.33
CA ASN A 139 4.99 -2.93 -26.25
C ASN A 139 4.73 -1.93 -27.38
N MET A 140 4.90 -0.63 -27.14
CA MET A 140 4.85 0.40 -28.19
C MET A 140 5.91 0.17 -29.27
N VAL A 141 7.11 -0.33 -28.91
CA VAL A 141 8.22 -0.51 -29.85
C VAL A 141 8.24 -1.88 -30.50
N ARG A 142 7.86 -2.91 -29.75
CA ARG A 142 8.08 -4.33 -30.13
C ARG A 142 6.79 -5.12 -30.38
N GLY A 143 5.63 -4.49 -30.24
CA GLY A 143 4.35 -5.19 -30.16
C GLY A 143 4.19 -5.97 -28.84
N HIS A 144 3.12 -6.69 -28.68
CA HIS A 144 2.72 -7.41 -27.45
C HIS A 144 3.75 -8.48 -27.01
N ARG A 145 4.90 -8.05 -26.51
CA ARG A 145 5.99 -8.92 -26.05
C ARG A 145 6.24 -8.89 -24.55
N SER A 146 5.76 -7.86 -23.86
CA SER A 146 5.93 -7.70 -22.41
C SER A 146 4.56 -7.73 -21.76
N GLU A 147 4.20 -8.86 -21.17
CA GLU A 147 2.97 -9.01 -20.38
C GLU A 147 3.16 -8.42 -18.99
N HIS A 148 2.18 -7.66 -18.54
CA HIS A 148 2.11 -7.15 -17.18
C HIS A 148 1.40 -8.18 -16.29
N VAL A 149 2.14 -8.84 -15.43
CA VAL A 149 1.63 -9.91 -14.55
C VAL A 149 0.80 -9.38 -13.37
N GLY A 150 0.72 -8.07 -13.21
CA GLY A 150 0.05 -7.37 -12.12
C GLY A 150 1.02 -6.65 -11.19
N ASN A 151 0.58 -5.52 -10.62
CA ASN A 151 1.34 -4.80 -9.61
C ASN A 151 1.02 -5.32 -8.21
N LEU A 152 2.05 -5.55 -7.42
CA LEU A 152 1.89 -5.82 -6.00
C LEU A 152 1.46 -4.53 -5.28
N ASN A 153 0.32 -4.54 -4.63
CA ASN A 153 -0.07 -3.45 -3.75
C ASN A 153 0.96 -3.32 -2.63
N MET A 154 1.62 -2.16 -2.54
CA MET A 154 2.66 -1.93 -1.55
C MET A 154 2.71 -0.46 -1.13
N ASN A 155 2.99 -0.25 0.15
CA ASN A 155 3.22 1.07 0.69
C ASN A 155 4.40 1.02 1.66
N VAL A 156 5.24 2.05 1.63
CA VAL A 156 6.30 2.29 2.61
C VAL A 156 6.22 3.75 3.02
N LEU A 157 6.15 4.00 4.31
CA LEU A 157 6.00 5.34 4.87
C LEU A 157 6.94 5.52 6.06
N ASP A 158 7.66 6.62 6.10
CA ASP A 158 8.38 7.11 7.28
C ASP A 158 7.50 8.14 8.01
N THR A 159 7.12 7.82 9.23
CA THR A 159 6.34 8.70 10.09
C THR A 159 7.22 9.22 11.23
N ILE A 160 7.91 10.32 11.00
CA ILE A 160 8.82 10.97 11.98
C ILE A 160 9.85 9.97 12.53
N GLY A 161 10.50 9.22 11.63
CA GLY A 161 11.51 8.21 11.94
C GLY A 161 10.97 6.83 12.31
N LEU A 162 9.67 6.62 12.34
CA LEU A 162 9.05 5.30 12.47
C LEU A 162 8.60 4.80 11.09
N VAL A 163 9.35 3.85 10.54
CA VAL A 163 9.06 3.30 9.21
C VAL A 163 8.00 2.21 9.32
N SER A 164 7.00 2.31 8.46
CA SER A 164 5.96 1.30 8.25
C SER A 164 5.97 0.81 6.81
N ALA A 165 5.62 -0.45 6.60
CA ALA A 165 5.48 -1.05 5.27
C ALA A 165 4.31 -2.03 5.24
N SER A 166 3.63 -2.11 4.08
CA SER A 166 2.62 -3.13 3.81
C SER A 166 2.76 -3.65 2.38
N PHE A 167 2.44 -4.93 2.20
CA PHE A 167 2.57 -5.64 0.92
C PHE A 167 1.38 -6.58 0.71
N GLY A 168 0.87 -6.64 -0.51
CA GLY A 168 -0.14 -7.59 -0.95
C GLY A 168 -1.42 -7.55 -0.12
N MET A 169 -1.93 -8.72 0.20
CA MET A 169 -3.16 -8.93 0.98
C MET A 169 -2.89 -8.82 2.49
N TRP A 170 -2.31 -7.70 2.94
CA TRP A 170 -1.87 -7.48 4.32
C TRP A 170 -3.01 -7.50 5.35
N MET A 171 -4.26 -7.31 4.95
CA MET A 171 -5.44 -7.47 5.81
C MET A 171 -5.88 -8.93 5.96
N GLY A 172 -5.27 -9.84 5.21
CA GLY A 172 -5.63 -11.26 5.16
C GLY A 172 -6.59 -11.60 4.03
N VAL A 173 -6.83 -12.88 3.89
CA VAL A 173 -7.73 -13.45 2.87
C VAL A 173 -8.70 -14.44 3.50
N PRO A 174 -9.89 -14.65 2.94
CA PRO A 174 -10.84 -15.66 3.44
C PRO A 174 -10.20 -17.06 3.50
N GLY A 175 -10.30 -17.69 4.68
CA GLY A 175 -9.72 -19.01 4.93
C GLY A 175 -8.18 -19.04 4.94
N GLY A 176 -7.54 -17.87 5.10
CA GLY A 176 -6.11 -17.77 5.32
C GLY A 176 -5.71 -17.92 6.79
N ASP A 177 -4.41 -18.02 7.02
CA ASP A 177 -3.78 -18.00 8.35
C ASP A 177 -3.01 -16.70 8.55
N SER A 178 -2.72 -16.35 9.79
CA SER A 178 -1.87 -15.20 10.11
C SER A 178 -0.89 -15.48 11.24
N SER A 179 0.15 -14.66 11.30
CA SER A 179 1.09 -14.61 12.42
C SER A 179 1.40 -13.16 12.74
N GLU A 180 1.38 -12.82 14.01
CA GLU A 180 1.53 -11.44 14.47
C GLU A 180 2.54 -11.35 15.61
N LEU A 181 3.41 -10.34 15.53
CA LEU A 181 4.30 -9.91 16.60
C LEU A 181 3.96 -8.48 16.96
N VAL A 182 3.73 -8.22 18.23
CA VAL A 182 3.42 -6.89 18.76
C VAL A 182 4.36 -6.58 19.92
N ASN A 183 5.07 -5.46 19.84
CA ASN A 183 5.81 -4.85 20.93
C ASN A 183 5.52 -3.34 20.95
N GLU A 184 4.52 -2.97 21.72
CA GLU A 184 4.04 -1.58 21.81
C GLU A 184 5.07 -0.64 22.44
N GLU A 185 5.89 -1.12 23.38
CA GLU A 185 6.90 -0.30 24.06
C GLU A 185 7.99 0.17 23.08
N GLU A 186 8.43 -0.74 22.20
CA GLU A 186 9.47 -0.45 21.20
C GLU A 186 8.88 0.00 19.84
N HIS A 187 7.55 0.11 19.71
CA HIS A 187 6.85 0.37 18.44
C HIS A 187 7.29 -0.58 17.33
N LYS A 188 7.38 -1.88 17.65
CA LYS A 188 7.69 -2.95 16.69
C LYS A 188 6.46 -3.80 16.45
N TYR A 189 6.13 -3.97 15.19
CA TYR A 189 5.00 -4.77 14.74
C TYR A 189 5.37 -5.50 13.46
N LEU A 190 4.97 -6.77 13.37
CA LEU A 190 5.06 -7.56 12.15
C LEU A 190 3.82 -8.44 12.07
N ASN A 191 3.13 -8.40 10.93
CA ASN A 191 2.02 -9.29 10.62
C ASN A 191 2.29 -9.96 9.28
N LEU A 192 2.13 -11.28 9.25
CA LEU A 192 2.26 -12.13 8.07
C LEU A 192 0.91 -12.78 7.77
N GLN A 193 0.49 -12.75 6.51
CA GLN A 193 -0.76 -13.33 6.03
C GLN A 193 -0.48 -14.46 5.05
N PHE A 194 -1.06 -15.62 5.31
CA PHE A 194 -0.81 -16.82 4.51
C PHE A 194 -2.10 -17.30 3.84
N LYS A 195 -1.98 -17.80 2.62
CA LYS A 195 -3.02 -18.58 1.96
C LYS A 195 -2.40 -19.90 1.52
N ASP A 196 -3.01 -20.99 1.94
CA ASP A 196 -2.45 -22.33 1.76
C ASP A 196 -0.98 -22.38 2.27
N ASP A 197 -0.02 -22.57 1.38
CA ASP A 197 1.40 -22.70 1.71
C ASP A 197 2.26 -21.51 1.27
N VAL A 198 1.64 -20.37 0.96
CA VAL A 198 2.35 -19.17 0.50
C VAL A 198 2.06 -17.95 1.37
N LEU A 199 3.02 -17.03 1.42
CA LEU A 199 2.83 -15.72 2.01
C LEU A 199 2.13 -14.83 0.97
N VAL A 200 0.94 -14.31 1.29
CA VAL A 200 0.13 -13.48 0.38
C VAL A 200 0.09 -12.02 0.78
N GLY A 201 0.47 -11.71 2.01
CA GLY A 201 0.50 -10.34 2.49
C GLY A 201 1.34 -10.19 3.75
N ALA A 202 1.80 -8.97 4.00
CA ALA A 202 2.53 -8.63 5.20
C ALA A 202 2.39 -7.15 5.53
N SER A 203 2.46 -6.81 6.81
CA SER A 203 2.66 -5.43 7.27
C SER A 203 3.68 -5.38 8.40
N SER A 204 4.50 -4.35 8.41
CA SER A 204 5.53 -4.14 9.42
C SER A 204 5.58 -2.69 9.91
N LEU A 205 5.96 -2.49 11.18
CA LEU A 205 6.19 -1.20 11.79
C LEU A 205 7.46 -1.28 12.63
N GLY A 206 8.38 -0.34 12.46
CA GLY A 206 9.65 -0.29 13.21
C GLY A 206 10.60 -1.47 12.93
N LEU A 207 10.25 -2.36 11.99
CA LEU A 207 11.01 -3.53 11.60
C LEU A 207 11.30 -3.46 10.09
N THR A 208 12.41 -2.86 9.70
CA THR A 208 12.75 -2.59 8.31
C THR A 208 13.73 -3.60 7.71
N GLN A 209 14.34 -4.45 8.53
CA GLN A 209 15.49 -5.28 8.14
C GLN A 209 15.19 -6.27 7.01
N HIS A 210 13.96 -6.74 6.89
CA HIS A 210 13.59 -7.81 5.94
C HIS A 210 12.39 -7.47 5.04
N VAL A 211 12.06 -6.20 4.89
CA VAL A 211 10.90 -5.79 4.06
C VAL A 211 11.04 -6.22 2.59
N GLY A 212 12.26 -6.22 2.05
CA GLY A 212 12.53 -6.73 0.71
C GLY A 212 12.31 -8.23 0.57
N VAL A 213 12.60 -9.01 1.63
CA VAL A 213 12.34 -10.45 1.67
C VAL A 213 10.85 -10.76 1.72
N LEU A 214 10.07 -10.00 2.50
CA LEU A 214 8.61 -10.12 2.53
C LEU A 214 8.02 -9.92 1.14
N ARG A 215 8.40 -8.81 0.48
CA ARG A 215 8.00 -8.54 -0.89
C ARG A 215 8.39 -9.67 -1.84
N GLY A 216 9.63 -10.13 -1.76
CA GLY A 216 10.16 -11.21 -2.61
C GLY A 216 9.36 -12.50 -2.49
N LEU A 217 9.09 -12.96 -1.27
CA LEU A 217 8.30 -14.18 -1.00
C LEU A 217 6.87 -14.08 -1.53
N ILE A 218 6.23 -12.91 -1.40
CA ILE A 218 4.88 -12.68 -1.92
C ILE A 218 4.90 -12.71 -3.46
N GLN A 219 5.80 -11.95 -4.10
CA GLN A 219 5.84 -11.84 -5.57
C GLN A 219 6.27 -13.14 -6.27
N SER A 220 7.10 -13.96 -5.62
CA SER A 220 7.51 -15.25 -6.17
C SER A 220 6.55 -16.39 -5.83
N GLU A 221 5.51 -16.14 -5.03
CA GLU A 221 4.57 -17.16 -4.55
C GLU A 221 5.29 -18.40 -3.99
N THR A 222 6.42 -18.16 -3.29
CA THR A 222 7.28 -19.23 -2.80
C THR A 222 6.53 -20.11 -1.81
N ARG A 223 6.50 -21.43 -2.08
CA ARG A 223 5.94 -22.41 -1.16
C ARG A 223 6.84 -22.55 0.07
N LEU A 224 6.25 -22.37 1.25
CA LEU A 224 6.97 -22.33 2.52
C LEU A 224 7.19 -23.71 3.13
N GLY A 225 6.33 -24.69 2.82
CA GLY A 225 6.37 -26.01 3.41
C GLY A 225 6.38 -25.97 4.94
N PRO A 226 7.29 -26.69 5.61
CA PRO A 226 7.38 -26.71 7.07
C PRO A 226 7.68 -25.34 7.69
N TRP A 227 8.14 -24.36 6.90
CA TRP A 227 8.44 -23.02 7.37
C TRP A 227 7.20 -22.18 7.65
N LYS A 228 6.06 -22.47 7.01
CA LYS A 228 4.79 -21.82 7.36
C LYS A 228 4.48 -21.95 8.85
N GLU A 229 4.52 -23.17 9.39
CA GLU A 229 4.22 -23.40 10.80
C GLU A 229 5.29 -22.81 11.76
N ARG A 230 6.53 -22.69 11.30
CA ARG A 230 7.59 -22.01 12.07
C ARG A 230 7.36 -20.49 12.11
N LEU A 231 6.97 -19.89 10.98
CA LEU A 231 6.66 -18.48 10.89
C LEU A 231 5.37 -18.11 11.64
N LYS A 232 4.40 -19.03 11.72
CA LYS A 232 3.21 -18.85 12.55
C LYS A 232 3.53 -18.75 14.05
N LYS A 233 4.60 -19.42 14.48
CA LYS A 233 5.09 -19.38 15.88
C LYS A 233 6.01 -18.19 16.14
N ASP A 234 6.82 -17.83 15.16
CA ASP A 234 7.80 -16.73 15.23
C ASP A 234 7.98 -16.09 13.87
N PRO A 235 7.26 -14.99 13.60
CA PRO A 235 7.32 -14.30 12.31
C PRO A 235 8.66 -13.61 12.05
N MET A 236 9.51 -13.41 13.07
CA MET A 236 10.85 -12.84 12.91
C MET A 236 11.81 -13.75 12.12
N ARG A 237 11.51 -15.03 12.00
CA ARG A 237 12.34 -16.00 11.27
C ARG A 237 12.19 -15.95 9.75
N ILE A 238 11.67 -14.85 9.22
CA ILE A 238 11.38 -14.70 7.79
C ILE A 238 12.64 -14.85 6.90
N MET A 239 13.80 -14.39 7.36
CA MET A 239 15.06 -14.55 6.62
C MET A 239 15.50 -16.01 6.54
N GLU A 240 15.35 -16.76 7.63
CA GLU A 240 15.68 -18.20 7.65
C GLU A 240 14.75 -18.97 6.70
N ALA A 241 13.45 -18.64 6.72
CA ALA A 241 12.47 -19.22 5.82
C ALA A 241 12.84 -18.96 4.35
N TYR A 242 13.16 -17.70 4.01
CA TYR A 242 13.58 -17.31 2.67
C TYR A 242 14.80 -18.11 2.20
N LEU A 243 15.86 -18.16 3.00
CA LEU A 243 17.08 -18.88 2.63
C LEU A 243 16.82 -20.38 2.42
N ALA A 244 16.06 -21.01 3.31
CA ALA A 244 15.75 -22.44 3.21
C ALA A 244 14.88 -22.75 1.97
N CYS A 245 13.87 -21.94 1.69
CA CYS A 245 12.99 -22.14 0.54
C CYS A 245 13.70 -21.84 -0.79
N SER A 246 14.56 -20.81 -0.85
CA SER A 246 15.31 -20.49 -2.05
C SER A 246 16.36 -21.52 -2.40
N GLN A 247 17.02 -22.12 -1.40
CA GLN A 247 18.00 -23.19 -1.61
C GLN A 247 17.35 -24.48 -2.13
N SER A 248 16.14 -24.81 -1.64
CA SER A 248 15.42 -25.99 -2.10
C SER A 248 14.96 -25.87 -3.57
N GLN A 249 14.67 -24.69 -4.05
CA GLN A 249 14.32 -24.45 -5.46
C GLN A 249 15.54 -24.62 -6.39
N VAL A 250 16.71 -24.14 -5.98
CA VAL A 250 17.96 -24.31 -6.75
C VAL A 250 18.41 -25.78 -6.84
N SER A 251 18.12 -26.56 -5.81
CA SER A 251 18.49 -28.02 -5.79
C SER A 251 17.52 -28.88 -6.59
N ALA A 252 16.36 -28.36 -6.99
CA ALA A 252 15.34 -29.09 -7.75
C ALA A 252 15.31 -28.71 -9.24
N ALA A 253 16.12 -27.75 -9.67
CA ALA A 253 16.30 -27.30 -11.06
C ALA A 253 17.59 -27.87 -11.65
#